data_fa6460fa94105de6f25561f04f4d66f8
#
_entry.id   fa6460fa94105de6f25561f04f4d66f8
#
_cell.length_a   1.000
_cell.length_b   1.000
_cell.length_c   1.000
_cell.angle_alpha   90.00
_cell.angle_beta   90.00
_cell.angle_gamma   90.00
#
_symmetry.space_group_name_H-M   'P 1'
#
loop_
_entity.id
_entity.type
_entity.pdbx_description
1 polymer ?
#
loop_
_entity_poly.entity_id
_entity_poly.type
_entity_poly.pdbx_seq_one_letter_code
_entity_poly.pdbx_strand_id
1 'polypeptide(L)'
;MATVKIKFRPSTIDGEVGSIFYQVIHKRIARQQKTDYYLYAHEWDERRSRIVLPQFNTLRRLYLSELSDKVEQGAKHLQNIISDLEQCACEFTSDDVISRFISNKTNSSIFSFMEGMIDNLKKMGKIRTSETYTATLRSFKHFRENNDMDWSDMDTDIMMAYEAHLRNKGLSANSSSFYIRNLRAAYNRAVDKGLATQKFPFKHVYTGVDKTIKRAVPLKVIKQIKELDFSARPSFDFARDMFLFSFYTRGMSFVDMAYLQKRDLANGTLSYHRRKTGQKLMIKWEKCMQEIVDKYDSNGSNYLLPIIKPRSQIEERRQYIYAAHNINRCLKIIGRDLGLPLSLTMYVARHSWASIAKSKNVPLAVISEGMGHDSEATTRIYLASLDTMAIDKANSMIINSL
;
A
#
# COMPACT_ATOMS: atom_id res chain seq x y z
N MET A 1 32.54 19.35 -26.24
CA MET A 1 31.31 18.55 -26.56
C MET A 1 31.57 17.10 -26.24
N ALA A 2 30.71 16.48 -25.45
CA ALA A 2 30.82 15.06 -25.16
C ALA A 2 30.14 14.24 -26.29
N THR A 3 30.63 13.04 -26.56
CA THR A 3 30.07 12.17 -27.61
C THR A 3 29.86 10.77 -27.10
N VAL A 4 28.80 10.12 -27.60
CA VAL A 4 28.45 8.72 -27.30
C VAL A 4 28.65 7.87 -28.55
N LYS A 5 29.32 6.73 -28.42
CA LYS A 5 29.48 5.74 -29.47
C LYS A 5 29.04 4.36 -28.98
N ILE A 6 28.34 3.63 -29.84
CA ILE A 6 28.04 2.22 -29.61
C ILE A 6 29.19 1.41 -30.19
N LYS A 7 29.71 0.47 -29.43
CA LYS A 7 30.82 -0.38 -29.80
C LYS A 7 30.52 -1.84 -29.52
N PHE A 8 31.10 -2.70 -30.31
CA PHE A 8 31.02 -4.16 -30.13
C PHE A 8 32.42 -4.70 -29.83
N ARG A 9 32.50 -5.64 -28.92
CA ARG A 9 33.71 -6.40 -28.61
C ARG A 9 33.42 -7.88 -28.91
N PRO A 10 34.06 -8.46 -29.96
CA PRO A 10 33.91 -9.88 -30.28
C PRO A 10 34.43 -10.76 -29.13
N SER A 11 33.94 -11.98 -29.07
CA SER A 11 34.50 -12.99 -28.18
C SER A 11 35.93 -13.37 -28.64
N THR A 12 36.77 -13.77 -27.70
CA THR A 12 38.09 -14.33 -27.99
C THR A 12 38.00 -15.80 -28.42
N ILE A 13 36.84 -16.43 -28.24
CA ILE A 13 36.54 -17.79 -28.64
C ILE A 13 35.74 -17.74 -29.95
N ASP A 14 36.24 -18.42 -30.97
CA ASP A 14 35.59 -18.43 -32.28
C ASP A 14 34.21 -19.09 -32.22
N GLY A 15 33.19 -18.44 -32.82
CA GLY A 15 31.81 -18.92 -32.78
C GLY A 15 30.99 -18.50 -31.53
N GLU A 16 31.59 -17.86 -30.53
CA GLU A 16 30.92 -17.37 -29.36
C GLU A 16 30.42 -15.92 -29.53
N VAL A 17 29.39 -15.54 -28.73
CA VAL A 17 28.80 -14.19 -28.75
C VAL A 17 29.74 -13.17 -28.11
N GLY A 18 29.92 -12.02 -28.76
CA GLY A 18 30.55 -10.85 -28.19
C GLY A 18 29.59 -9.94 -27.47
N SER A 19 30.09 -8.85 -26.87
CA SER A 19 29.31 -7.91 -26.06
C SER A 19 29.25 -6.51 -26.64
N ILE A 20 28.11 -5.85 -26.53
CA ILE A 20 27.95 -4.43 -26.85
C ILE A 20 28.30 -3.57 -25.61
N PHE A 21 28.91 -2.42 -25.87
CA PHE A 21 29.15 -1.42 -24.83
C PHE A 21 28.99 0.01 -25.39
N TYR A 22 28.66 0.94 -24.49
CA TYR A 22 28.69 2.36 -24.82
C TYR A 22 30.06 2.96 -24.49
N GLN A 23 30.53 3.84 -25.34
CA GLN A 23 31.73 4.63 -25.10
C GLN A 23 31.36 6.11 -25.05
N VAL A 24 31.59 6.72 -23.91
CA VAL A 24 31.41 8.19 -23.71
C VAL A 24 32.79 8.82 -23.78
N ILE A 25 32.94 9.85 -24.63
CA ILE A 25 34.19 10.58 -24.81
C ILE A 25 33.93 12.06 -24.47
N HIS A 26 34.66 12.60 -23.51
CA HIS A 26 34.62 14.02 -23.12
C HIS A 26 36.04 14.53 -22.81
N LYS A 27 36.42 15.73 -23.31
CA LYS A 27 37.77 16.30 -23.12
C LYS A 27 38.89 15.31 -23.41
N ARG A 28 38.77 14.48 -24.47
CA ARG A 28 39.67 13.39 -24.90
C ARG A 28 39.76 12.19 -23.94
N ILE A 29 38.99 12.15 -22.88
CA ILE A 29 38.92 11.03 -21.97
C ILE A 29 37.75 10.14 -22.38
N ALA A 30 38.04 8.87 -22.67
CA ALA A 30 37.05 7.86 -23.03
C ALA A 30 36.75 6.95 -21.83
N ARG A 31 35.45 6.72 -21.57
CA ARG A 31 34.96 5.74 -20.60
C ARG A 31 34.00 4.77 -21.27
N GLN A 32 33.99 3.54 -20.80
CA GLN A 32 33.18 2.48 -21.37
C GLN A 32 32.16 1.99 -20.34
N GLN A 33 30.90 1.86 -20.75
CA GLN A 33 29.84 1.22 -20.01
C GLN A 33 29.45 -0.09 -20.69
N LYS A 34 29.67 -1.21 -20.03
CA LYS A 34 29.23 -2.53 -20.51
C LYS A 34 27.70 -2.62 -20.48
N THR A 35 27.16 -3.39 -21.43
CA THR A 35 25.76 -3.77 -21.45
C THR A 35 25.62 -5.28 -21.29
N ASP A 36 24.42 -5.75 -21.01
CA ASP A 36 24.07 -7.17 -20.96
C ASP A 36 23.57 -7.68 -22.33
N TYR A 37 24.02 -7.03 -23.42
CA TYR A 37 23.60 -7.32 -24.78
C TYR A 37 24.69 -8.05 -25.52
N TYR A 38 24.33 -9.22 -26.10
CA TYR A 38 25.25 -10.10 -26.75
C TYR A 38 24.77 -10.42 -28.17
N LEU A 39 25.73 -10.50 -29.13
CA LEU A 39 25.46 -10.87 -30.50
C LEU A 39 26.70 -11.54 -31.14
N TYR A 40 26.49 -12.20 -32.25
CA TYR A 40 27.61 -12.79 -33.01
C TYR A 40 28.35 -11.74 -33.85
N ALA A 41 29.62 -11.97 -34.14
CA ALA A 41 30.46 -11.02 -34.89
C ALA A 41 29.85 -10.63 -36.26
N HIS A 42 29.21 -11.56 -36.96
CA HIS A 42 28.58 -11.32 -38.26
C HIS A 42 27.29 -10.51 -38.18
N GLU A 43 26.71 -10.33 -36.98
CA GLU A 43 25.49 -9.53 -36.72
C GLU A 43 25.84 -8.06 -36.39
N TRP A 44 27.12 -7.66 -36.48
CA TRP A 44 27.56 -6.30 -36.21
C TRP A 44 28.22 -5.66 -37.44
N ASP A 45 27.75 -4.46 -37.80
CA ASP A 45 28.42 -3.63 -38.81
C ASP A 45 29.29 -2.57 -38.10
N GLU A 46 30.62 -2.81 -38.16
CA GLU A 46 31.58 -1.94 -37.48
C GLU A 46 31.68 -0.57 -38.11
N ARG A 47 31.52 -0.45 -39.45
CA ARG A 47 31.57 0.83 -40.14
C ARG A 47 30.41 1.75 -39.78
N ARG A 48 29.22 1.15 -39.65
CA ARG A 48 27.99 1.88 -39.32
C ARG A 48 27.68 1.88 -37.82
N SER A 49 28.45 1.13 -37.02
CA SER A 49 28.23 0.95 -35.56
C SER A 49 26.80 0.55 -35.23
N ARG A 50 26.24 -0.42 -35.95
CA ARG A 50 24.87 -0.90 -35.79
C ARG A 50 24.71 -2.41 -35.93
N ILE A 51 23.62 -2.93 -35.42
CA ILE A 51 23.23 -4.34 -35.56
C ILE A 51 22.71 -4.58 -36.98
N VAL A 52 23.17 -5.68 -37.57
CA VAL A 52 22.75 -6.15 -38.92
C VAL A 52 21.58 -7.10 -38.74
N LEU A 53 20.45 -6.78 -39.37
CA LEU A 53 19.25 -7.63 -39.33
C LEU A 53 19.29 -8.64 -40.48
N PRO A 54 19.05 -9.96 -40.23
CA PRO A 54 18.94 -10.97 -41.28
C PRO A 54 17.81 -10.65 -42.28
N GLN A 55 17.99 -11.04 -43.54
CA GLN A 55 16.98 -10.78 -44.57
C GLN A 55 15.66 -11.55 -44.37
N PHE A 56 15.70 -12.73 -43.76
CA PHE A 56 14.54 -13.58 -43.53
C PHE A 56 13.89 -13.29 -42.16
N ASN A 57 12.57 -13.43 -42.13
CA ASN A 57 11.78 -13.19 -40.90
C ASN A 57 11.89 -14.42 -39.97
N THR A 58 12.93 -14.48 -39.18
CA THR A 58 13.24 -15.54 -38.21
C THR A 58 13.05 -15.00 -36.77
N LEU A 59 12.94 -15.91 -35.81
CA LEU A 59 12.96 -15.54 -34.37
C LEU A 59 14.20 -14.72 -34.03
N ARG A 60 15.34 -15.03 -34.67
CA ARG A 60 16.60 -14.29 -34.47
C ARG A 60 16.51 -12.84 -34.97
N ARG A 61 15.83 -12.61 -36.09
CA ARG A 61 15.58 -11.25 -36.60
C ARG A 61 14.74 -10.41 -35.64
N LEU A 62 13.69 -10.99 -35.06
CA LEU A 62 12.84 -10.31 -34.07
C LEU A 62 13.68 -9.94 -32.83
N TYR A 63 14.47 -10.88 -32.33
CA TYR A 63 15.39 -10.64 -31.21
C TYR A 63 16.38 -9.50 -31.51
N LEU A 64 17.03 -9.52 -32.66
CA LEU A 64 18.04 -8.52 -33.07
C LEU A 64 17.38 -7.14 -33.31
N SER A 65 16.13 -7.10 -33.82
CA SER A 65 15.40 -5.85 -33.97
C SER A 65 15.10 -5.22 -32.62
N GLU A 66 14.58 -6.01 -31.67
CA GLU A 66 14.32 -5.54 -30.30
C GLU A 66 15.61 -5.11 -29.59
N LEU A 67 16.69 -5.86 -29.81
CA LEU A 67 18.01 -5.53 -29.26
C LEU A 67 18.55 -4.21 -29.83
N SER A 68 18.37 -3.97 -31.15
CA SER A 68 18.74 -2.71 -31.80
C SER A 68 18.03 -1.51 -31.18
N ASP A 69 16.71 -1.64 -30.98
CA ASP A 69 15.91 -0.59 -30.37
C ASP A 69 16.39 -0.28 -28.93
N LYS A 70 16.68 -1.31 -28.14
CA LYS A 70 17.19 -1.16 -26.75
C LYS A 70 18.56 -0.49 -26.73
N VAL A 71 19.45 -0.85 -27.63
CA VAL A 71 20.81 -0.28 -27.74
C VAL A 71 20.73 1.19 -28.16
N GLU A 72 19.88 1.53 -29.13
CA GLU A 72 19.69 2.92 -29.59
C GLU A 72 19.05 3.78 -28.51
N GLN A 73 18.06 3.25 -27.79
CA GLN A 73 17.46 3.95 -26.65
C GLN A 73 18.48 4.24 -25.54
N GLY A 74 19.34 3.30 -25.21
CA GLY A 74 20.42 3.49 -24.25
C GLY A 74 21.41 4.57 -24.68
N ALA A 75 21.80 4.59 -25.95
CA ALA A 75 22.68 5.64 -26.49
C ALA A 75 22.01 7.02 -26.45
N LYS A 76 20.72 7.11 -26.81
CA LYS A 76 19.94 8.33 -26.74
C LYS A 76 19.80 8.84 -25.30
N HIS A 77 19.62 7.93 -24.33
CA HIS A 77 19.58 8.28 -22.91
C HIS A 77 20.89 8.90 -22.44
N LEU A 78 22.04 8.34 -22.82
CA LEU A 78 23.35 8.92 -22.54
C LEU A 78 23.50 10.32 -23.18
N GLN A 79 23.01 10.51 -24.41
CA GLN A 79 23.02 11.83 -25.07
C GLN A 79 22.19 12.86 -24.33
N ASN A 80 21.00 12.46 -23.82
CA ASN A 80 20.16 13.35 -23.02
C ASN A 80 20.87 13.76 -21.72
N ILE A 81 21.51 12.82 -21.00
CA ILE A 81 22.30 13.14 -19.81
C ILE A 81 23.42 14.15 -20.13
N ILE A 82 24.09 14.01 -21.26
CA ILE A 82 25.11 14.96 -21.70
C ILE A 82 24.49 16.32 -21.95
N SER A 83 23.38 16.40 -22.67
CA SER A 83 22.67 17.65 -22.96
C SER A 83 22.23 18.36 -21.68
N ASP A 84 21.69 17.62 -20.71
CA ASP A 84 21.29 18.17 -19.39
C ASP A 84 22.49 18.75 -18.63
N LEU A 85 23.62 18.05 -18.65
CA LEU A 85 24.86 18.51 -18.02
C LEU A 85 25.44 19.77 -18.71
N GLU A 86 25.39 19.81 -20.04
CA GLU A 86 25.83 20.97 -20.82
C GLU A 86 24.94 22.20 -20.58
N GLN A 87 23.61 22.01 -20.44
CA GLN A 87 22.66 23.09 -20.13
C GLN A 87 22.84 23.67 -18.71
N CYS A 88 23.19 22.81 -17.74
CA CYS A 88 23.46 23.28 -16.37
C CYS A 88 24.74 24.10 -16.23
N ALA A 89 25.54 24.30 -17.30
CA ALA A 89 26.82 24.99 -17.29
C ALA A 89 27.82 24.50 -16.21
N CYS A 90 27.63 23.25 -15.72
CA CYS A 90 28.50 22.65 -14.74
C CYS A 90 29.68 21.95 -15.44
N GLU A 91 30.88 22.04 -14.88
CA GLU A 91 31.96 21.16 -15.34
C GLU A 91 31.64 19.72 -15.01
N PHE A 92 31.75 18.86 -16.00
CA PHE A 92 31.50 17.42 -15.84
C PHE A 92 32.57 16.58 -16.56
N THR A 93 32.70 15.33 -16.16
CA THR A 93 33.61 14.35 -16.72
C THR A 93 32.84 13.22 -17.42
N SER A 94 33.53 12.39 -18.20
CA SER A 94 32.93 11.16 -18.76
C SER A 94 32.47 10.18 -17.67
N ASP A 95 33.13 10.19 -16.49
CA ASP A 95 32.74 9.38 -15.34
C ASP A 95 31.42 9.86 -14.73
N ASP A 96 31.16 11.17 -14.70
CA ASP A 96 29.91 11.74 -14.22
C ASP A 96 28.72 11.34 -15.10
N VAL A 97 28.92 11.32 -16.43
CA VAL A 97 27.90 10.88 -17.38
C VAL A 97 27.56 9.40 -17.15
N ILE A 98 28.57 8.54 -17.02
CA ILE A 98 28.37 7.10 -16.78
C ILE A 98 27.75 6.86 -15.41
N SER A 99 28.20 7.55 -14.37
CA SER A 99 27.63 7.44 -13.02
C SER A 99 26.15 7.82 -13.00
N ARG A 100 25.75 8.89 -13.69
CA ARG A 100 24.34 9.28 -13.85
C ARG A 100 23.56 8.25 -14.67
N PHE A 101 24.14 7.73 -15.73
CA PHE A 101 23.51 6.69 -16.55
C PHE A 101 23.23 5.42 -15.74
N ILE A 102 24.21 4.95 -14.95
CA ILE A 102 24.07 3.80 -14.07
C ILE A 102 23.03 4.09 -12.97
N SER A 103 23.09 5.27 -12.35
CA SER A 103 22.13 5.69 -11.32
C SER A 103 20.70 5.76 -11.88
N ASN A 104 20.54 6.28 -13.10
CA ASN A 104 19.24 6.32 -13.77
C ASN A 104 18.75 4.93 -14.16
N LYS A 105 19.65 4.04 -14.64
CA LYS A 105 19.30 2.64 -14.93
C LYS A 105 18.88 1.89 -13.66
N THR A 106 19.57 2.11 -12.54
CA THR A 106 19.17 1.53 -11.24
C THR A 106 17.84 2.12 -10.75
N ASN A 107 17.58 3.40 -11.03
CA ASN A 107 16.33 4.06 -10.68
C ASN A 107 15.17 3.76 -11.65
N SER A 108 15.44 3.32 -12.90
CA SER A 108 14.40 2.90 -13.86
C SER A 108 13.79 1.53 -13.51
N SER A 109 14.52 0.72 -12.78
CA SER A 109 14.07 -0.58 -12.28
C SER A 109 12.92 -0.42 -11.28
N ILE A 110 11.85 -1.19 -11.48
CA ILE A 110 10.65 -1.14 -10.64
C ILE A 110 10.98 -1.50 -9.20
N PHE A 111 11.75 -2.57 -8.98
CA PHE A 111 12.03 -3.05 -7.63
C PHE A 111 12.88 -2.06 -6.85
N SER A 112 13.99 -1.60 -7.43
CA SER A 112 14.88 -0.62 -6.79
C SER A 112 14.19 0.71 -6.51
N PHE A 113 13.39 1.21 -7.46
CA PHE A 113 12.62 2.43 -7.28
C PHE A 113 11.62 2.30 -6.12
N MET A 114 10.86 1.20 -6.07
CA MET A 114 9.90 0.96 -4.99
C MET A 114 10.59 0.76 -3.65
N GLU A 115 11.75 0.11 -3.59
CA GLU A 115 12.55 -0.03 -2.38
C GLU A 115 13.01 1.33 -1.86
N GLY A 116 13.55 2.17 -2.72
CA GLY A 116 13.93 3.55 -2.38
C GLY A 116 12.74 4.38 -1.89
N MET A 117 11.57 4.23 -2.52
CA MET A 117 10.34 4.90 -2.09
C MET A 117 9.88 4.39 -0.70
N ILE A 118 9.95 3.10 -0.43
CA ILE A 118 9.61 2.49 0.86
C ILE A 118 10.52 3.03 1.96
N ASP A 119 11.84 3.10 1.71
CA ASP A 119 12.80 3.59 2.69
C ASP A 119 12.64 5.09 2.98
N ASN A 120 12.32 5.89 1.97
CA ASN A 120 11.99 7.30 2.17
C ASN A 120 10.72 7.47 3.02
N LEU A 121 9.70 6.64 2.81
CA LEU A 121 8.48 6.66 3.63
C LEU A 121 8.75 6.28 5.08
N LYS A 122 9.66 5.31 5.33
CA LYS A 122 10.10 4.96 6.69
C LYS A 122 10.82 6.13 7.37
N LYS A 123 11.78 6.77 6.66
CA LYS A 123 12.50 7.95 7.16
C LYS A 123 11.56 9.11 7.50
N MET A 124 10.48 9.27 6.74
CA MET A 124 9.43 10.28 7.00
C MET A 124 8.46 9.87 8.14
N GLY A 125 8.66 8.74 8.81
CA GLY A 125 7.74 8.22 9.83
C GLY A 125 6.39 7.70 9.28
N LYS A 126 6.21 7.62 7.96
CA LYS A 126 4.99 7.09 7.31
C LYS A 126 4.98 5.57 7.27
N ILE A 127 5.17 4.93 8.42
CA ILE A 127 5.41 3.49 8.55
C ILE A 127 4.26 2.67 7.92
N ARG A 128 2.99 3.02 8.19
CA ARG A 128 1.85 2.27 7.61
C ARG A 128 1.83 2.30 6.10
N THR A 129 2.17 3.45 5.51
CA THR A 129 2.25 3.60 4.05
C THR A 129 3.41 2.79 3.48
N SER A 130 4.57 2.79 4.15
CA SER A 130 5.71 1.98 3.72
C SER A 130 5.39 0.49 3.72
N GLU A 131 4.68 -0.02 4.75
CA GLU A 131 4.20 -1.41 4.82
C GLU A 131 3.28 -1.77 3.64
N THR A 132 2.42 -0.82 3.24
CA THR A 132 1.51 -0.98 2.09
C THR A 132 2.29 -1.19 0.79
N TYR A 133 3.28 -0.36 0.53
CA TYR A 133 4.15 -0.51 -0.65
C TYR A 133 5.07 -1.73 -0.55
N THR A 134 5.54 -2.09 0.65
CA THR A 134 6.32 -3.32 0.87
C THR A 134 5.50 -4.57 0.52
N ALA A 135 4.23 -4.63 0.94
CA ALA A 135 3.34 -5.74 0.59
C ALA A 135 3.09 -5.80 -0.92
N THR A 136 2.91 -4.64 -1.57
CA THR A 136 2.71 -4.55 -3.02
C THR A 136 3.94 -5.01 -3.78
N LEU A 137 5.13 -4.53 -3.40
CA LEU A 137 6.38 -4.94 -4.02
C LEU A 137 6.63 -6.44 -3.88
N ARG A 138 6.41 -7.00 -2.68
CA ARG A 138 6.53 -8.45 -2.44
C ARG A 138 5.59 -9.25 -3.35
N SER A 139 4.35 -8.81 -3.49
CA SER A 139 3.37 -9.45 -4.37
C SER A 139 3.80 -9.40 -5.84
N PHE A 140 4.30 -8.25 -6.29
CA PHE A 140 4.75 -8.06 -7.67
C PHE A 140 6.05 -8.83 -7.95
N LYS A 141 7.03 -8.83 -7.02
CA LYS A 141 8.24 -9.67 -7.09
C LYS A 141 7.89 -11.15 -7.27
N HIS A 142 6.91 -11.62 -6.50
CA HIS A 142 6.48 -13.02 -6.60
C HIS A 142 5.80 -13.33 -7.96
N PHE A 143 5.00 -12.43 -8.50
CA PHE A 143 4.43 -12.56 -9.84
C PHE A 143 5.51 -12.62 -10.92
N ARG A 144 6.56 -11.82 -10.79
CA ARG A 144 7.68 -11.74 -11.71
C ARG A 144 8.78 -12.80 -11.46
N GLU A 145 8.58 -13.72 -10.51
CA GLU A 145 9.59 -14.73 -10.10
C GLU A 145 10.93 -14.09 -9.73
N ASN A 146 10.90 -12.91 -9.12
CA ASN A 146 12.05 -12.03 -8.81
C ASN A 146 12.79 -11.47 -10.02
N ASN A 147 12.28 -11.61 -11.23
CA ASN A 147 12.85 -10.96 -12.41
C ASN A 147 12.38 -9.50 -12.44
N ASP A 148 13.31 -8.58 -12.20
CA ASP A 148 13.03 -7.15 -12.26
C ASP A 148 12.78 -6.68 -13.70
N MET A 149 12.20 -5.51 -13.85
CA MET A 149 11.95 -4.88 -15.15
C MET A 149 11.98 -3.36 -15.02
N ASP A 150 12.16 -2.68 -16.12
CA ASP A 150 12.10 -1.23 -16.16
C ASP A 150 10.65 -0.72 -16.23
N TRP A 151 10.42 0.50 -15.71
CA TRP A 151 9.10 1.14 -15.80
C TRP A 151 8.65 1.37 -17.24
N SER A 152 9.60 1.55 -18.18
CA SER A 152 9.32 1.69 -19.61
C SER A 152 8.73 0.44 -20.25
N ASP A 153 9.02 -0.73 -19.67
CA ASP A 153 8.53 -2.02 -20.16
C ASP A 153 7.16 -2.41 -19.60
N MET A 154 6.67 -1.64 -18.60
CA MET A 154 5.35 -1.89 -18.02
C MET A 154 4.24 -1.49 -19.01
N ASP A 155 3.49 -2.46 -19.47
CA ASP A 155 2.37 -2.31 -20.40
C ASP A 155 1.06 -2.86 -19.82
N THR A 156 0.01 -2.79 -20.62
CA THR A 156 -1.33 -3.26 -20.28
C THR A 156 -1.39 -4.77 -20.10
N ASP A 157 -0.66 -5.53 -20.92
CA ASP A 157 -0.71 -7.00 -20.92
C ASP A 157 -0.07 -7.56 -19.65
N ILE A 158 1.05 -6.99 -19.21
CA ILE A 158 1.68 -7.33 -17.93
C ILE A 158 0.74 -7.04 -16.77
N MET A 159 0.00 -5.91 -16.80
CA MET A 159 -0.92 -5.58 -15.73
C MET A 159 -2.16 -6.47 -15.72
N MET A 160 -2.68 -6.86 -16.87
CA MET A 160 -3.77 -7.84 -16.98
C MET A 160 -3.32 -9.23 -16.51
N ALA A 161 -2.11 -9.67 -16.86
CA ALA A 161 -1.52 -10.92 -16.38
C ALA A 161 -1.33 -10.89 -14.85
N TYR A 162 -0.88 -9.76 -14.28
CA TYR A 162 -0.75 -9.61 -12.83
C TYR A 162 -2.10 -9.66 -12.12
N GLU A 163 -3.14 -9.01 -12.66
CA GLU A 163 -4.49 -9.10 -12.11
C GLU A 163 -5.02 -10.53 -12.13
N ALA A 164 -4.86 -11.24 -13.26
CA ALA A 164 -5.24 -12.65 -13.39
C ALA A 164 -4.49 -13.54 -12.37
N HIS A 165 -3.19 -13.32 -12.18
CA HIS A 165 -2.38 -14.01 -11.16
C HIS A 165 -2.93 -13.78 -9.74
N LEU A 166 -3.30 -12.54 -9.39
CA LEU A 166 -3.89 -12.23 -8.09
C LEU A 166 -5.25 -12.93 -7.89
N ARG A 167 -6.09 -12.96 -8.92
CA ARG A 167 -7.39 -13.64 -8.91
C ARG A 167 -7.23 -15.15 -8.77
N ASN A 168 -6.31 -15.75 -9.51
CA ASN A 168 -6.02 -17.20 -9.45
C ASN A 168 -5.51 -17.63 -8.07
N LYS A 169 -4.89 -16.73 -7.32
CA LYS A 169 -4.54 -16.92 -5.90
C LYS A 169 -5.73 -16.79 -4.94
N GLY A 170 -6.94 -16.61 -5.43
CA GLY A 170 -8.15 -16.47 -4.63
C GLY A 170 -8.31 -15.12 -3.93
N LEU A 171 -7.60 -14.07 -4.36
CA LEU A 171 -7.77 -12.75 -3.78
C LEU A 171 -9.10 -12.12 -4.22
N SER A 172 -9.79 -11.47 -3.27
CA SER A 172 -10.98 -10.69 -3.59
C SER A 172 -10.66 -9.51 -4.51
N ALA A 173 -11.65 -9.01 -5.26
CA ALA A 173 -11.51 -7.84 -6.15
C ALA A 173 -10.92 -6.62 -5.42
N ASN A 174 -11.35 -6.36 -4.17
CA ASN A 174 -10.80 -5.28 -3.35
C ASN A 174 -9.32 -5.49 -2.97
N SER A 175 -8.91 -6.74 -2.73
CA SER A 175 -7.51 -7.07 -2.42
C SER A 175 -6.63 -6.94 -3.66
N SER A 176 -7.08 -7.40 -4.82
CA SER A 176 -6.36 -7.23 -6.10
C SER A 176 -6.24 -5.75 -6.45
N SER A 177 -7.35 -5.00 -6.37
CA SER A 177 -7.37 -3.55 -6.59
C SER A 177 -6.42 -2.79 -5.65
N PHE A 178 -6.25 -3.24 -4.39
CA PHE A 178 -5.30 -2.64 -3.46
C PHE A 178 -3.86 -2.71 -3.99
N TYR A 179 -3.40 -3.87 -4.45
CA TYR A 179 -2.06 -4.02 -5.02
C TYR A 179 -1.89 -3.20 -6.31
N ILE A 180 -2.86 -3.29 -7.21
CA ILE A 180 -2.85 -2.60 -8.50
C ILE A 180 -2.82 -1.07 -8.32
N ARG A 181 -3.63 -0.50 -7.41
CA ARG A 181 -3.62 0.95 -7.12
C ARG A 181 -2.29 1.44 -6.55
N ASN A 182 -1.66 0.66 -5.68
CA ASN A 182 -0.36 1.03 -5.13
C ASN A 182 0.73 1.00 -6.21
N LEU A 183 0.71 -0.02 -7.08
CA LEU A 183 1.64 -0.11 -8.19
C LEU A 183 1.41 1.03 -9.19
N ARG A 184 0.15 1.38 -9.50
CA ARG A 184 -0.19 2.55 -10.32
C ARG A 184 0.33 3.86 -9.71
N ALA A 185 0.23 4.02 -8.40
CA ALA A 185 0.76 5.21 -7.73
C ALA A 185 2.30 5.28 -7.79
N ALA A 186 2.98 4.13 -7.74
CA ALA A 186 4.43 4.07 -7.94
C ALA A 186 4.82 4.36 -9.39
N TYR A 187 4.10 3.79 -10.37
CA TYR A 187 4.28 4.06 -11.80
C TYR A 187 4.12 5.55 -12.14
N ASN A 188 3.04 6.19 -11.68
CA ASN A 188 2.83 7.61 -11.93
C ASN A 188 3.97 8.47 -11.37
N ARG A 189 4.51 8.11 -10.18
CA ARG A 189 5.69 8.80 -9.63
C ARG A 189 6.95 8.58 -10.46
N ALA A 190 7.11 7.41 -11.08
CA ALA A 190 8.21 7.15 -11.99
C ALA A 190 8.08 7.99 -13.27
N VAL A 191 6.86 8.12 -13.81
CA VAL A 191 6.55 9.01 -14.94
C VAL A 191 6.83 10.47 -14.58
N ASP A 192 6.37 10.95 -13.41
CA ASP A 192 6.63 12.32 -12.93
C ASP A 192 8.12 12.63 -12.78
N LYS A 193 8.94 11.60 -12.53
CA LYS A 193 10.42 11.71 -12.47
C LYS A 193 11.11 11.49 -13.82
N GLY A 194 10.38 11.32 -14.90
CA GLY A 194 10.95 11.09 -16.24
C GLY A 194 11.58 9.72 -16.44
N LEU A 195 11.32 8.73 -15.55
CA LEU A 195 11.86 7.37 -15.66
C LEU A 195 11.07 6.50 -16.63
N ALA A 196 9.88 6.91 -17.02
CA ALA A 196 9.04 6.26 -18.03
C ALA A 196 8.17 7.29 -18.73
N THR A 197 7.78 6.99 -19.98
CA THR A 197 6.73 7.72 -20.69
C THR A 197 5.36 7.13 -20.32
N GLN A 198 4.34 7.98 -20.17
CA GLN A 198 2.99 7.52 -19.80
C GLN A 198 2.38 6.66 -20.90
N LYS A 199 2.12 5.38 -20.60
CA LYS A 199 1.49 4.38 -21.49
C LYS A 199 0.12 3.91 -21.00
N PHE A 200 -0.37 4.43 -19.86
CA PHE A 200 -1.63 4.05 -19.23
C PHE A 200 -1.80 2.53 -19.00
N PRO A 201 -0.81 1.81 -18.45
CA PRO A 201 -0.84 0.34 -18.33
C PRO A 201 -1.96 -0.19 -17.43
N PHE A 202 -2.57 0.67 -16.61
CA PHE A 202 -3.64 0.31 -15.66
C PHE A 202 -5.05 0.55 -16.19
N LYS A 203 -5.21 0.86 -17.49
CA LYS A 203 -6.51 1.23 -18.08
C LYS A 203 -7.52 0.08 -18.06
N HIS A 204 -7.05 -1.14 -18.25
CA HIS A 204 -7.91 -2.32 -18.42
C HIS A 204 -7.93 -3.27 -17.21
N VAL A 205 -7.38 -2.86 -16.07
CA VAL A 205 -7.41 -3.64 -14.82
C VAL A 205 -8.30 -2.97 -13.78
N TYR A 206 -8.87 -3.78 -12.89
CA TYR A 206 -9.78 -3.27 -11.88
C TYR A 206 -9.02 -2.49 -10.78
N THR A 207 -9.34 -1.21 -10.67
CA THR A 207 -8.80 -0.30 -9.65
C THR A 207 -9.89 0.30 -8.76
N GLY A 208 -11.11 -0.24 -8.84
CA GLY A 208 -12.27 0.20 -8.07
C GLY A 208 -12.28 -0.30 -6.62
N VAL A 209 -13.39 -0.04 -5.96
CA VAL A 209 -13.67 -0.55 -4.61
C VAL A 209 -15.09 -1.13 -4.61
N ASP A 210 -15.20 -2.44 -4.48
CA ASP A 210 -16.48 -3.12 -4.36
C ASP A 210 -17.09 -2.87 -2.99
N LYS A 211 -18.42 -2.80 -2.97
CA LYS A 211 -19.18 -2.71 -1.73
C LYS A 211 -18.94 -3.97 -0.88
N THR A 212 -18.60 -3.79 0.37
CA THR A 212 -18.42 -4.88 1.33
C THR A 212 -19.61 -4.93 2.29
N ILE A 213 -20.02 -6.16 2.67
CA ILE A 213 -21.03 -6.37 3.70
C ILE A 213 -20.55 -5.73 5.01
N LYS A 214 -21.34 -4.85 5.58
CA LYS A 214 -21.04 -4.21 6.86
C LYS A 214 -21.37 -5.15 8.01
N ARG A 215 -20.42 -5.30 8.93
CA ARG A 215 -20.51 -6.26 10.03
C ARG A 215 -20.96 -5.56 11.31
N ALA A 216 -22.18 -5.04 11.32
CA ALA A 216 -22.79 -4.48 12.53
C ALA A 216 -23.59 -5.55 13.26
N VAL A 217 -23.64 -5.45 14.60
CA VAL A 217 -24.52 -6.24 15.45
C VAL A 217 -25.54 -5.33 16.14
N PRO A 218 -26.76 -5.81 16.39
CA PRO A 218 -27.81 -5.01 17.05
C PRO A 218 -27.47 -4.76 18.53
N LEU A 219 -28.15 -3.78 19.14
CA LEU A 219 -27.96 -3.40 20.54
C LEU A 219 -28.17 -4.56 21.51
N LYS A 220 -29.07 -5.51 21.20
CA LYS A 220 -29.29 -6.73 21.99
C LYS A 220 -28.00 -7.56 22.14
N VAL A 221 -27.24 -7.72 21.03
CA VAL A 221 -25.97 -8.45 21.05
C VAL A 221 -24.90 -7.69 21.84
N ILE A 222 -24.87 -6.35 21.75
CA ILE A 222 -23.94 -5.54 22.57
C ILE A 222 -24.24 -5.76 24.07
N LYS A 223 -25.50 -5.82 24.47
CA LYS A 223 -25.90 -6.13 25.85
C LYS A 223 -25.46 -7.55 26.27
N GLN A 224 -25.72 -8.54 25.42
CA GLN A 224 -25.25 -9.92 25.67
C GLN A 224 -23.72 -9.97 25.86
N ILE A 225 -22.95 -9.30 25.00
CA ILE A 225 -21.48 -9.24 25.13
C ILE A 225 -21.08 -8.61 26.47
N LYS A 226 -21.78 -7.54 26.90
CA LYS A 226 -21.52 -6.88 28.18
C LYS A 226 -21.75 -7.80 29.38
N GLU A 227 -22.76 -8.65 29.32
CA GLU A 227 -23.19 -9.53 30.41
C GLU A 227 -22.35 -10.82 30.53
N LEU A 228 -21.48 -11.10 29.54
CA LEU A 228 -20.61 -12.29 29.59
C LEU A 228 -19.63 -12.20 30.76
N ASP A 229 -19.54 -13.26 31.54
CA ASP A 229 -18.51 -13.39 32.57
C ASP A 229 -17.29 -14.15 32.05
N PHE A 230 -16.14 -13.50 32.09
CA PHE A 230 -14.85 -14.04 31.72
C PHE A 230 -13.82 -13.90 32.85
N SER A 231 -14.25 -13.82 34.10
CA SER A 231 -13.37 -13.71 35.27
C SER A 231 -12.27 -14.80 35.31
N ALA A 232 -12.62 -16.03 34.89
CA ALA A 232 -11.68 -17.15 34.77
C ALA A 232 -10.82 -17.11 33.47
N ARG A 233 -11.04 -16.16 32.55
CA ARG A 233 -10.36 -16.08 31.23
C ARG A 233 -9.88 -14.67 30.95
N PRO A 234 -8.77 -14.20 31.56
CA PRO A 234 -8.32 -12.80 31.49
C PRO A 234 -8.16 -12.24 30.06
N SER A 235 -7.71 -13.06 29.09
CA SER A 235 -7.59 -12.61 27.69
C SER A 235 -8.92 -12.35 27.01
N PHE A 236 -9.97 -13.13 27.34
CA PHE A 236 -11.33 -12.93 26.84
C PHE A 236 -11.99 -11.73 27.48
N ASP A 237 -11.79 -11.59 28.79
CA ASP A 237 -12.26 -10.47 29.59
C ASP A 237 -11.72 -9.15 29.04
N PHE A 238 -10.41 -9.08 28.82
CA PHE A 238 -9.76 -7.94 28.21
C PHE A 238 -10.27 -7.66 26.79
N ALA A 239 -10.47 -8.69 25.96
CA ALA A 239 -10.97 -8.51 24.60
C ALA A 239 -12.41 -7.99 24.57
N ARG A 240 -13.29 -8.49 25.45
CA ARG A 240 -14.66 -7.99 25.66
C ARG A 240 -14.64 -6.52 26.06
N ASP A 241 -13.84 -6.17 27.04
CA ASP A 241 -13.78 -4.81 27.59
C ASP A 241 -13.20 -3.82 26.57
N MET A 242 -12.19 -4.19 25.80
CA MET A 242 -11.70 -3.34 24.70
C MET A 242 -12.74 -3.15 23.60
N PHE A 243 -13.53 -4.17 23.29
CA PHE A 243 -14.66 -4.06 22.35
C PHE A 243 -15.71 -3.09 22.86
N LEU A 244 -16.10 -3.21 24.14
CA LEU A 244 -17.08 -2.33 24.78
C LEU A 244 -16.54 -0.90 24.91
N PHE A 245 -15.29 -0.71 25.27
CA PHE A 245 -14.65 0.59 25.32
C PHE A 245 -14.69 1.30 23.96
N SER A 246 -14.34 0.58 22.88
CA SER A 246 -14.49 1.11 21.52
C SER A 246 -15.94 1.52 21.23
N PHE A 247 -16.91 0.70 21.59
CA PHE A 247 -18.32 1.01 21.40
C PHE A 247 -18.75 2.25 22.20
N TYR A 248 -18.40 2.35 23.49
CA TYR A 248 -18.71 3.49 24.35
C TYR A 248 -18.07 4.79 23.87
N THR A 249 -16.88 4.70 23.28
CA THR A 249 -16.15 5.85 22.71
C THR A 249 -16.51 6.11 21.23
N ARG A 250 -17.78 5.89 20.84
CA ARG A 250 -18.32 6.16 19.50
C ARG A 250 -17.62 5.37 18.38
N GLY A 251 -17.19 4.16 18.68
CA GLY A 251 -16.45 3.32 17.72
C GLY A 251 -15.02 3.78 17.49
N MET A 252 -14.34 4.23 18.54
CA MET A 252 -12.92 4.58 18.48
C MET A 252 -12.10 3.43 17.88
N SER A 253 -11.18 3.76 16.97
CA SER A 253 -10.35 2.73 16.36
C SER A 253 -9.36 2.14 17.36
N PHE A 254 -9.04 0.85 17.22
CA PHE A 254 -8.13 0.19 18.17
C PHE A 254 -6.74 0.85 18.22
N VAL A 255 -6.26 1.41 17.10
CA VAL A 255 -5.01 2.16 17.11
C VAL A 255 -5.11 3.45 17.93
N ASP A 256 -6.24 4.16 17.88
CA ASP A 256 -6.43 5.35 18.71
C ASP A 256 -6.49 4.96 20.19
N MET A 257 -7.23 3.89 20.54
CA MET A 257 -7.30 3.35 21.91
C MET A 257 -5.92 2.98 22.46
N ALA A 258 -5.08 2.32 21.66
CA ALA A 258 -3.77 1.85 22.08
C ALA A 258 -2.81 2.98 22.46
N TYR A 259 -2.97 4.14 21.85
CA TYR A 259 -2.10 5.29 22.07
C TYR A 259 -2.77 6.42 22.88
N LEU A 260 -3.98 6.21 23.45
CA LEU A 260 -4.58 7.16 24.40
C LEU A 260 -3.68 7.33 25.62
N GLN A 261 -3.49 8.58 26.02
CA GLN A 261 -2.72 8.92 27.22
C GLN A 261 -3.63 9.37 28.35
N LYS A 262 -3.19 9.20 29.59
CA LYS A 262 -3.93 9.67 30.77
C LYS A 262 -4.21 11.17 30.72
N ARG A 263 -3.32 11.97 30.15
CA ARG A 263 -3.48 13.43 29.95
C ARG A 263 -4.57 13.79 28.94
N ASP A 264 -5.00 12.84 28.08
CA ASP A 264 -6.06 13.07 27.11
C ASP A 264 -7.44 13.11 27.78
N LEU A 265 -7.52 12.63 29.03
CA LEU A 265 -8.72 12.68 29.87
C LEU A 265 -8.55 13.80 30.91
N ALA A 266 -9.34 14.87 30.76
CA ALA A 266 -9.35 16.00 31.68
C ALA A 266 -10.78 16.55 31.84
N ASN A 267 -11.14 16.97 33.04
CA ASN A 267 -12.43 17.64 33.36
C ASN A 267 -13.65 16.87 32.82
N GLY A 268 -13.65 15.53 32.96
CA GLY A 268 -14.78 14.70 32.50
C GLY A 268 -14.91 14.61 30.96
N THR A 269 -13.87 14.96 30.23
CA THR A 269 -13.84 14.90 28.74
C THR A 269 -12.58 14.22 28.25
N LEU A 270 -12.73 13.23 27.36
CA LEU A 270 -11.64 12.63 26.62
C LEU A 270 -11.43 13.41 25.32
N SER A 271 -10.24 13.98 25.13
CA SER A 271 -9.88 14.77 23.94
C SER A 271 -8.64 14.19 23.29
N TYR A 272 -8.75 13.73 22.05
CA TYR A 272 -7.64 13.11 21.33
C TYR A 272 -7.64 13.45 19.83
N HIS A 273 -6.50 13.30 19.18
CA HIS A 273 -6.39 13.43 17.74
C HIS A 273 -6.42 12.05 17.08
N ARG A 274 -7.35 11.86 16.16
CA ARG A 274 -7.49 10.63 15.41
C ARG A 274 -6.23 10.36 14.56
N ARG A 275 -5.54 9.27 14.79
CA ARG A 275 -4.24 8.97 14.14
C ARG A 275 -4.33 8.82 12.61
N LYS A 276 -5.50 8.47 12.09
CA LYS A 276 -5.70 8.31 10.64
C LYS A 276 -5.90 9.63 9.91
N THR A 277 -6.63 10.58 10.49
CA THR A 277 -7.10 11.81 9.83
C THR A 277 -6.55 13.08 10.47
N GLY A 278 -6.00 12.99 11.69
CA GLY A 278 -5.54 14.15 12.45
C GLY A 278 -6.68 14.95 13.10
N GLN A 279 -7.93 14.57 12.87
CA GLN A 279 -9.09 15.29 13.40
C GLN A 279 -9.14 15.18 14.93
N LYS A 280 -9.37 16.30 15.61
CA LYS A 280 -9.58 16.35 17.05
C LYS A 280 -11.00 15.88 17.37
N LEU A 281 -11.11 14.92 18.29
CA LEU A 281 -12.39 14.43 18.79
C LEU A 281 -12.48 14.66 20.30
N MET A 282 -13.68 15.01 20.75
CA MET A 282 -14.00 15.22 22.15
C MET A 282 -15.17 14.32 22.54
N ILE A 283 -14.99 13.53 23.60
CA ILE A 283 -15.98 12.57 24.07
C ILE A 283 -16.23 12.83 25.56
N LYS A 284 -17.49 13.07 25.90
CA LYS A 284 -17.89 13.14 27.32
C LYS A 284 -17.57 11.82 27.98
N TRP A 285 -16.87 11.88 29.13
CA TRP A 285 -16.48 10.69 29.86
C TRP A 285 -17.67 10.15 30.66
N GLU A 286 -17.91 8.86 30.51
CA GLU A 286 -19.06 8.20 31.16
C GLU A 286 -18.56 7.12 32.15
N LYS A 287 -19.40 6.81 33.16
CA LYS A 287 -19.03 5.83 34.21
C LYS A 287 -18.61 4.47 33.66
N CYS A 288 -19.27 3.97 32.59
CA CYS A 288 -18.92 2.69 31.98
C CYS A 288 -17.53 2.66 31.32
N MET A 289 -17.01 3.82 30.91
CA MET A 289 -15.63 3.94 30.42
C MET A 289 -14.62 3.91 31.57
N GLN A 290 -14.96 4.60 32.68
CA GLN A 290 -14.15 4.63 33.89
C GLN A 290 -14.02 3.24 34.51
N GLU A 291 -15.11 2.48 34.61
CA GLU A 291 -15.14 1.13 35.14
C GLU A 291 -14.16 0.19 34.40
N ILE A 292 -14.05 0.36 33.06
CA ILE A 292 -13.09 -0.41 32.27
C ILE A 292 -11.66 0.05 32.58
N VAL A 293 -11.41 1.35 32.67
CA VAL A 293 -10.05 1.87 32.95
C VAL A 293 -9.60 1.46 34.36
N ASP A 294 -10.46 1.55 35.35
CA ASP A 294 -10.17 1.21 36.75
C ASP A 294 -9.87 -0.29 36.93
N LYS A 295 -10.50 -1.14 36.12
CA LYS A 295 -10.28 -2.58 36.15
C LYS A 295 -8.88 -2.98 35.70
N TYR A 296 -8.25 -2.20 34.83
CA TYR A 296 -6.95 -2.50 34.26
C TYR A 296 -5.91 -1.51 34.75
N ASP A 297 -5.16 -1.92 35.76
CA ASP A 297 -4.08 -1.10 36.31
C ASP A 297 -3.00 -0.82 35.25
N SER A 298 -2.82 0.45 34.95
CA SER A 298 -1.76 0.94 34.07
C SER A 298 -0.58 1.55 34.88
N ASN A 299 -0.28 1.00 36.08
CA ASN A 299 0.72 1.51 37.01
C ASN A 299 2.06 1.80 36.30
N GLY A 300 2.50 3.03 36.40
CA GLY A 300 3.76 3.51 35.81
C GLY A 300 3.71 3.74 34.29
N SER A 301 2.54 3.63 33.64
CA SER A 301 2.36 3.96 32.22
C SER A 301 1.65 5.30 32.05
N ASN A 302 2.07 6.07 31.03
CA ASN A 302 1.35 7.27 30.60
C ASN A 302 0.12 6.93 29.72
N TYR A 303 -0.01 5.68 29.26
CA TYR A 303 -1.16 5.24 28.48
C TYR A 303 -2.39 4.99 29.36
N LEU A 304 -3.56 5.32 28.83
CA LEU A 304 -4.84 5.17 29.52
C LEU A 304 -5.25 3.69 29.65
N LEU A 305 -4.95 2.88 28.64
CA LEU A 305 -5.26 1.46 28.56
C LEU A 305 -3.95 0.65 28.48
N PRO A 306 -3.87 -0.55 29.09
CA PRO A 306 -2.62 -1.33 29.16
C PRO A 306 -2.33 -2.14 27.87
N ILE A 307 -2.62 -1.55 26.71
CA ILE A 307 -2.38 -2.16 25.39
C ILE A 307 -0.89 -2.09 25.04
N ILE A 308 -0.25 -0.97 25.38
CA ILE A 308 1.17 -0.71 25.19
C ILE A 308 1.85 -0.60 26.56
N LYS A 309 2.94 -1.33 26.74
CA LYS A 309 3.76 -1.34 27.95
C LYS A 309 5.08 -0.60 27.66
N PRO A 310 5.29 0.63 28.17
CA PRO A 310 6.46 1.47 27.82
C PRO A 310 7.82 0.85 28.18
N ARG A 311 7.86 0.00 29.21
CA ARG A 311 9.10 -0.66 29.69
C ARG A 311 9.37 -2.00 29.00
N SER A 312 8.62 -2.36 27.99
CA SER A 312 8.84 -3.58 27.19
C SER A 312 10.04 -3.41 26.26
N GLN A 313 10.82 -4.47 26.05
CA GLN A 313 11.84 -4.53 24.99
C GLN A 313 11.23 -4.57 23.57
N ILE A 314 9.93 -4.82 23.47
CA ILE A 314 9.21 -4.87 22.21
C ILE A 314 8.77 -3.46 21.84
N GLU A 315 9.07 -3.03 20.61
CA GLU A 315 8.61 -1.76 20.04
C GLU A 315 7.08 -1.59 20.21
N GLU A 316 6.61 -0.40 20.57
CA GLU A 316 5.19 -0.09 20.82
C GLU A 316 4.27 -0.51 19.66
N ARG A 317 4.75 -0.30 18.43
CA ARG A 317 3.98 -0.69 17.24
C ARG A 317 3.78 -2.22 17.16
N ARG A 318 4.78 -3.00 17.50
CA ARG A 318 4.66 -4.47 17.53
C ARG A 318 3.74 -4.93 18.66
N GLN A 319 3.81 -4.29 19.83
CA GLN A 319 2.89 -4.57 20.92
C GLN A 319 1.45 -4.33 20.51
N TYR A 320 1.17 -3.17 19.90
CA TYR A 320 -0.15 -2.85 19.34
C TYR A 320 -0.64 -3.92 18.35
N ILE A 321 0.21 -4.34 17.40
CA ILE A 321 -0.14 -5.36 16.41
C ILE A 321 -0.48 -6.69 17.09
N TYR A 322 0.35 -7.14 18.03
CA TYR A 322 0.11 -8.38 18.79
C TYR A 322 -1.18 -8.33 19.62
N ALA A 323 -1.41 -7.21 20.29
CA ALA A 323 -2.65 -7.01 21.04
C ALA A 323 -3.88 -7.05 20.11
N ALA A 324 -3.83 -6.36 18.97
CA ALA A 324 -4.91 -6.37 17.97
C ALA A 324 -5.22 -7.79 17.46
N HIS A 325 -4.19 -8.58 17.16
CA HIS A 325 -4.35 -9.97 16.74
C HIS A 325 -4.99 -10.84 17.83
N ASN A 326 -4.49 -10.74 19.06
CA ASN A 326 -4.98 -11.54 20.18
C ASN A 326 -6.44 -11.20 20.53
N ILE A 327 -6.76 -9.90 20.64
CA ILE A 327 -8.12 -9.43 20.92
C ILE A 327 -9.07 -9.89 19.83
N ASN A 328 -8.74 -9.73 18.56
CA ASN A 328 -9.60 -10.17 17.47
C ASN A 328 -9.78 -11.70 17.44
N ARG A 329 -8.76 -12.47 17.84
CA ARG A 329 -8.88 -13.93 18.00
C ARG A 329 -9.91 -14.28 19.08
N CYS A 330 -9.82 -13.65 20.26
CA CYS A 330 -10.78 -13.88 21.36
C CYS A 330 -12.19 -13.43 20.95
N LEU A 331 -12.34 -12.26 20.33
CA LEU A 331 -13.63 -11.76 19.86
C LEU A 331 -14.28 -12.70 18.84
N LYS A 332 -13.54 -13.31 17.93
CA LYS A 332 -14.07 -14.29 16.98
C LYS A 332 -14.64 -15.52 17.68
N ILE A 333 -14.01 -15.96 18.76
CA ILE A 333 -14.51 -17.06 19.58
C ILE A 333 -15.77 -16.63 20.31
N ILE A 334 -15.77 -15.48 20.99
CA ILE A 334 -16.97 -14.92 21.64
C ILE A 334 -18.13 -14.82 20.65
N GLY A 335 -17.87 -14.33 19.43
CA GLY A 335 -18.91 -14.24 18.41
C GLY A 335 -19.49 -15.62 18.00
N ARG A 336 -18.67 -16.66 17.94
CA ARG A 336 -19.12 -18.03 17.66
C ARG A 336 -19.94 -18.59 18.82
N ASP A 337 -19.48 -18.39 20.04
CA ASP A 337 -20.17 -18.86 21.25
C ASP A 337 -21.54 -18.21 21.41
N LEU A 338 -21.70 -16.96 20.93
CA LEU A 338 -22.99 -16.27 20.86
C LEU A 338 -23.83 -16.63 19.62
N GLY A 339 -23.39 -17.54 18.77
CA GLY A 339 -24.09 -17.97 17.55
C GLY A 339 -24.19 -16.85 16.48
N LEU A 340 -23.28 -15.88 16.46
CA LEU A 340 -23.34 -14.76 15.50
C LEU A 340 -23.00 -15.23 14.08
N PRO A 341 -23.77 -14.81 13.06
CA PRO A 341 -23.51 -15.19 11.67
C PRO A 341 -22.28 -14.50 11.06
N LEU A 342 -21.64 -13.62 11.81
CA LEU A 342 -20.48 -12.85 11.38
C LEU A 342 -19.33 -12.97 12.38
N SER A 343 -18.09 -12.83 11.89
CA SER A 343 -16.92 -12.78 12.76
C SER A 343 -16.87 -11.48 13.55
N LEU A 344 -16.97 -11.59 14.87
CA LEU A 344 -16.83 -10.43 15.78
C LEU A 344 -15.35 -9.98 15.76
N THR A 345 -15.12 -8.68 15.63
CA THR A 345 -13.80 -8.04 15.63
C THR A 345 -13.92 -6.64 16.23
N MET A 346 -12.81 -6.01 16.61
CA MET A 346 -12.80 -4.62 17.07
C MET A 346 -13.51 -3.66 16.12
N TYR A 347 -13.43 -3.89 14.82
CA TYR A 347 -14.08 -3.03 13.83
C TYR A 347 -15.61 -3.14 13.85
N VAL A 348 -16.15 -4.25 14.32
CA VAL A 348 -17.61 -4.46 14.50
C VAL A 348 -18.18 -3.48 15.54
N ALA A 349 -17.44 -3.15 16.60
CA ALA A 349 -17.87 -2.14 17.59
C ALA A 349 -18.19 -0.80 16.92
N ARG A 350 -17.31 -0.34 16.02
CA ARG A 350 -17.50 0.90 15.26
C ARG A 350 -18.70 0.85 14.31
N HIS A 351 -18.86 -0.27 13.60
CA HIS A 351 -20.01 -0.47 12.72
C HIS A 351 -21.31 -0.48 13.51
N SER A 352 -21.32 -1.19 14.64
CA SER A 352 -22.50 -1.32 15.49
C SER A 352 -22.93 0.02 16.10
N TRP A 353 -21.96 0.83 16.58
CA TRP A 353 -22.27 2.16 17.10
C TRP A 353 -22.96 3.02 16.04
N ALA A 354 -22.39 3.10 14.84
CA ALA A 354 -22.95 3.87 13.74
C ALA A 354 -24.35 3.39 13.32
N SER A 355 -24.51 2.07 13.23
CA SER A 355 -25.79 1.44 12.85
C SER A 355 -26.87 1.68 13.89
N ILE A 356 -26.53 1.53 15.17
CA ILE A 356 -27.44 1.77 16.28
C ILE A 356 -27.79 3.27 16.37
N ALA A 357 -26.84 4.18 16.18
CA ALA A 357 -27.09 5.61 16.11
C ALA A 357 -28.09 5.93 14.99
N LYS A 358 -27.90 5.38 13.79
CA LYS A 358 -28.84 5.53 12.68
C LYS A 358 -30.23 4.98 13.01
N SER A 359 -30.33 3.79 13.62
CA SER A 359 -31.61 3.19 14.03
C SER A 359 -32.34 3.98 15.12
N LYS A 360 -31.61 4.84 15.84
CA LYS A 360 -32.13 5.79 16.80
C LYS A 360 -32.45 7.19 16.22
N ASN A 361 -32.44 7.31 14.88
CA ASN A 361 -32.69 8.55 14.15
C ASN A 361 -31.70 9.69 14.45
N VAL A 362 -30.45 9.35 14.87
CA VAL A 362 -29.40 10.37 15.01
C VAL A 362 -29.06 10.90 13.62
N PRO A 363 -29.01 12.22 13.40
CA PRO A 363 -28.69 12.82 12.12
C PRO A 363 -27.33 12.34 11.58
N LEU A 364 -27.23 12.14 10.25
CA LEU A 364 -26.02 11.63 9.60
C LEU A 364 -24.79 12.51 9.87
N ALA A 365 -24.98 13.84 9.89
CA ALA A 365 -23.93 14.79 10.22
C ALA A 365 -23.34 14.53 11.63
N VAL A 366 -24.21 14.31 12.62
CA VAL A 366 -23.80 14.02 14.00
C VAL A 366 -23.07 12.68 14.10
N ILE A 367 -23.54 11.64 13.37
CA ILE A 367 -22.84 10.36 13.29
C ILE A 367 -21.46 10.53 12.65
N SER A 368 -21.38 11.29 11.56
CA SER A 368 -20.14 11.57 10.82
C SER A 368 -19.12 12.26 11.71
N GLU A 369 -19.52 13.33 12.36
CA GLU A 369 -18.68 14.10 13.29
C GLU A 369 -18.25 13.26 14.49
N GLY A 370 -19.21 12.56 15.13
CA GLY A 370 -18.93 11.68 16.27
C GLY A 370 -17.95 10.54 15.97
N MET A 371 -17.90 10.08 14.73
CA MET A 371 -16.96 9.08 14.24
C MET A 371 -15.63 9.68 13.73
N GLY A 372 -15.55 10.99 13.58
CA GLY A 372 -14.38 11.67 13.00
C GLY A 372 -14.17 11.30 11.53
N HIS A 373 -15.22 11.34 10.71
CA HIS A 373 -15.11 11.20 9.26
C HIS A 373 -14.94 12.57 8.62
N ASP A 374 -14.03 12.66 7.64
CA ASP A 374 -13.75 13.91 6.92
C ASP A 374 -14.93 14.36 6.03
N SER A 375 -15.86 13.43 5.73
CA SER A 375 -17.07 13.75 4.95
C SER A 375 -18.23 12.83 5.30
N GLU A 376 -19.47 13.36 5.20
CA GLU A 376 -20.70 12.57 5.31
C GLU A 376 -20.79 11.48 4.24
N ALA A 377 -20.21 11.69 3.06
CA ALA A 377 -20.15 10.69 1.99
C ALA A 377 -19.51 9.39 2.48
N THR A 378 -18.42 9.48 3.27
CA THR A 378 -17.80 8.31 3.91
C THR A 378 -18.78 7.62 4.88
N THR A 379 -19.52 8.38 5.69
CA THR A 379 -20.49 7.83 6.63
C THR A 379 -21.67 7.21 5.88
N ARG A 380 -22.14 7.83 4.82
CA ARG A 380 -23.22 7.32 3.95
C ARG A 380 -22.87 5.98 3.34
N ILE A 381 -21.66 5.85 2.75
CA ILE A 381 -21.15 4.56 2.23
C ILE A 381 -21.06 3.52 3.36
N TYR A 382 -20.64 3.95 4.55
CA TYR A 382 -20.51 3.11 5.73
C TYR A 382 -21.85 2.53 6.20
N LEU A 383 -22.92 3.29 6.08
CA LEU A 383 -24.28 2.94 6.51
C LEU A 383 -25.18 2.40 5.38
N ALA A 384 -24.74 2.44 4.13
CA ALA A 384 -25.56 2.12 2.96
C ALA A 384 -26.14 0.69 2.95
N SER A 385 -25.50 -0.25 3.64
CA SER A 385 -26.00 -1.63 3.73
C SER A 385 -27.11 -1.86 4.78
N LEU A 386 -27.52 -0.81 5.50
CA LEU A 386 -28.55 -0.90 6.55
C LEU A 386 -29.93 -0.43 6.09
N ASP A 387 -30.01 0.11 4.86
CA ASP A 387 -31.26 0.69 4.37
C ASP A 387 -32.31 -0.36 4.00
N THR A 388 -31.90 -1.60 3.73
CA THR A 388 -32.83 -2.67 3.36
C THR A 388 -33.87 -2.94 4.45
N MET A 389 -33.43 -3.07 5.71
CA MET A 389 -34.38 -3.28 6.83
C MET A 389 -35.31 -2.08 7.07
N ALA A 390 -34.81 -0.86 6.85
CA ALA A 390 -35.64 0.35 6.96
C ALA A 390 -36.64 0.43 5.80
N ILE A 391 -36.23 0.05 4.60
CA ILE A 391 -37.11 -0.04 3.43
C ILE A 391 -38.18 -1.12 3.65
N ASP A 392 -37.81 -2.30 4.12
CA ASP A 392 -38.74 -3.39 4.40
C ASP A 392 -39.75 -3.01 5.46
N LYS A 393 -39.32 -2.33 6.54
CA LYS A 393 -40.20 -1.82 7.57
C LYS A 393 -41.15 -0.74 7.03
N ALA A 394 -40.65 0.19 6.24
CA ALA A 394 -41.46 1.21 5.59
C ALA A 394 -42.47 0.56 4.62
N ASN A 395 -42.03 -0.41 3.83
CA ASN A 395 -42.92 -1.16 2.93
C ASN A 395 -44.00 -1.92 3.71
N SER A 396 -43.66 -2.61 4.81
CA SER A 396 -44.64 -3.26 5.68
C SER A 396 -45.64 -2.26 6.28
N MET A 397 -45.21 -1.08 6.68
CA MET A 397 -46.12 -0.04 7.17
C MET A 397 -47.08 0.43 6.08
N ILE A 398 -46.61 0.59 4.83
CA ILE A 398 -47.42 0.97 3.70
C ILE A 398 -48.43 -0.14 3.37
N ILE A 399 -47.99 -1.39 3.31
CA ILE A 399 -48.87 -2.54 3.04
C ILE A 399 -49.97 -2.68 4.14
N ASN A 400 -49.59 -2.50 5.40
CA ASN A 400 -50.53 -2.60 6.53
C ASN A 400 -51.47 -1.41 6.64
N SER A 401 -51.31 -0.36 5.82
CA SER A 401 -52.22 0.79 5.76
C SER A 401 -53.24 0.67 4.61
N LEU A 402 -53.18 -0.39 3.81
CA LEU A 402 -54.17 -0.76 2.77
C LEU A 402 -55.32 -1.58 3.38
#